data_e9821034250230e2a4b79394ffdf47b6
#
_entry.id   e9821034250230e2a4b79394ffdf47b6
#
_cell.length_a   1.000
_cell.length_b   1.000
_cell.length_c   1.000
_cell.angle_alpha   90.00
_cell.angle_beta   90.00
_cell.angle_gamma   90.00
#
_symmetry.space_group_name_H-M   'P 1'
#
loop_
_entity.id
_entity.type
_entity.pdbx_description
1 polymer ?
#
loop_
_entity_poly.entity_id
_entity_poly.type
_entity_poly.pdbx_seq_one_letter_code
_entity_poly.pdbx_strand_id
1 'polypeptide(L)'
;EYVAKDGEKNNGRAKEEVIPHGFISHQINDSTWVGLAITVPYGLATDYGDNWSGKDHGTKAEITVINFNPNVAWKATDTLSLGAGLALQYVDATFGVGANTPIVNIHSEYTATDFTWGFNVGLMWQPVENLRFGLSYRSETKHATNGDLTISGTNGNGQNSIDGTYNASVTVSGPAWAMATAAWDVNDYLSLY
;
A
#
# COMPACT_ATOMS: atom_id res chain seq x y z
N GLU A 1 -18.10 15.12 -0.18
CA GLU A 1 -18.16 16.56 0.02
C GLU A 1 -18.04 16.87 1.52
N TYR A 2 -17.04 17.64 1.91
CA TYR A 2 -16.93 18.17 3.27
C TYR A 2 -17.52 19.58 3.30
N VAL A 3 -18.37 19.85 4.28
CA VAL A 3 -18.96 21.16 4.50
C VAL A 3 -18.56 21.63 5.89
N ALA A 4 -17.77 22.67 5.98
CA ALA A 4 -17.39 23.28 7.25
C ALA A 4 -18.57 24.01 7.91
N LYS A 5 -18.47 24.32 9.20
CA LYS A 5 -19.54 25.03 9.96
C LYS A 5 -19.84 26.44 9.42
N ASP A 6 -18.89 27.07 8.77
CA ASP A 6 -19.01 28.36 8.09
C ASP A 6 -19.58 28.27 6.67
N GLY A 7 -19.90 27.06 6.19
CA GLY A 7 -20.44 26.79 4.86
C GLY A 7 -19.39 26.63 3.77
N GLU A 8 -18.11 26.67 4.10
CA GLU A 8 -17.05 26.33 3.15
C GLU A 8 -17.19 24.87 2.69
N LYS A 9 -17.13 24.67 1.38
CA LYS A 9 -17.24 23.36 0.75
C LYS A 9 -15.90 22.94 0.19
N ASN A 10 -15.41 21.78 0.60
CA ASN A 10 -14.29 21.13 -0.04
C ASN A 10 -14.77 19.80 -0.64
N ASN A 11 -14.71 19.70 -1.96
CA ASN A 11 -15.02 18.49 -2.70
C ASN A 11 -13.79 17.57 -2.65
N GLY A 12 -13.49 17.03 -1.48
CA GLY A 12 -12.32 16.20 -1.19
C GLY A 12 -11.82 15.44 -2.42
N ARG A 13 -10.60 15.73 -2.82
CA ARG A 13 -10.07 15.25 -4.08
C ARG A 13 -9.26 13.99 -3.83
N ALA A 14 -9.91 12.84 -4.00
CA ALA A 14 -9.18 11.65 -4.39
C ALA A 14 -8.55 11.93 -5.77
N LYS A 15 -7.26 11.74 -5.90
CA LYS A 15 -6.59 11.83 -7.19
C LYS A 15 -6.88 10.58 -8.00
N GLU A 16 -6.95 10.73 -9.31
CA GLU A 16 -6.96 9.58 -10.21
C GLU A 16 -5.56 8.97 -10.24
N GLU A 17 -5.49 7.69 -9.88
CA GLU A 17 -4.22 6.95 -9.84
C GLU A 17 -4.29 5.75 -10.77
N VAL A 18 -3.20 5.54 -11.52
CA VAL A 18 -3.03 4.33 -12.34
C VAL A 18 -2.36 3.27 -11.48
N ILE A 19 -3.07 2.17 -11.25
CA ILE A 19 -2.59 1.04 -10.44
C ILE A 19 -2.20 -0.11 -11.38
N PRO A 20 -0.94 -0.17 -11.84
CA PRO A 20 -0.51 -1.21 -12.76
C PRO A 20 -0.36 -2.56 -12.06
N HIS A 21 -0.82 -3.61 -12.73
CA HIS A 21 -0.59 -4.99 -12.35
C HIS A 21 -0.03 -5.75 -13.54
N GLY A 22 1.01 -6.55 -13.32
CA GLY A 22 1.63 -7.37 -14.34
C GLY A 22 2.07 -8.70 -13.78
N PHE A 23 1.87 -9.76 -14.57
CA PHE A 23 2.23 -11.12 -14.18
C PHE A 23 2.88 -11.82 -15.37
N ILE A 24 3.97 -12.51 -15.10
CA ILE A 24 4.59 -13.42 -16.05
C ILE A 24 4.93 -14.72 -15.33
N SER A 25 4.72 -15.85 -15.99
CA SER A 25 5.13 -17.14 -15.48
C SER A 25 5.73 -17.99 -16.58
N HIS A 26 6.66 -18.86 -16.20
CA HIS A 26 7.32 -19.78 -17.10
C HIS A 26 7.46 -21.16 -16.46
N GLN A 27 7.11 -22.18 -17.20
CA GLN A 27 7.28 -23.57 -16.80
C GLN A 27 8.73 -24.00 -17.06
N ILE A 28 9.42 -24.43 -16.01
CA ILE A 28 10.81 -24.92 -16.08
C ILE A 28 10.84 -26.40 -16.44
N ASN A 29 9.92 -27.17 -15.84
CA ASN A 29 9.73 -28.60 -16.09
C ASN A 29 8.31 -29.02 -15.70
N ASP A 30 7.96 -30.29 -15.81
CA ASP A 30 6.60 -30.81 -15.58
C ASP A 30 6.04 -30.54 -14.17
N SER A 31 6.90 -30.20 -13.21
CA SER A 31 6.50 -29.98 -11.82
C SER A 31 6.85 -28.58 -11.27
N THR A 32 7.56 -27.75 -12.03
CA THR A 32 8.10 -26.48 -11.50
C THR A 32 7.84 -25.31 -12.44
N TRP A 33 7.34 -24.23 -11.85
CA TRP A 33 7.13 -22.94 -12.51
C TRP A 33 7.82 -21.82 -11.74
N VAL A 34 8.30 -20.85 -12.45
CA VAL A 34 8.80 -19.59 -11.90
C VAL A 34 7.93 -18.44 -12.40
N GLY A 35 7.84 -17.41 -11.61
CA GLY A 35 7.04 -16.25 -11.99
C GLY A 35 7.58 -14.95 -11.41
N LEU A 36 7.10 -13.86 -11.97
CA LEU A 36 7.26 -12.52 -11.45
C LEU A 36 5.90 -11.83 -11.47
N ALA A 37 5.50 -11.28 -10.33
CA ALA A 37 4.36 -10.39 -10.25
C ALA A 37 4.84 -8.98 -9.90
N ILE A 38 4.28 -7.97 -10.57
CA ILE A 38 4.42 -6.56 -10.21
C ILE A 38 3.04 -6.09 -9.82
N THR A 39 2.89 -5.60 -8.59
CA THR A 39 1.61 -5.20 -8.03
C THR A 39 1.76 -3.93 -7.21
N VAL A 40 0.66 -3.22 -7.01
CA VAL A 40 0.54 -2.07 -6.09
C VAL A 40 -0.44 -2.47 -4.98
N PRO A 41 0.05 -3.12 -3.90
CA PRO A 41 -0.82 -3.65 -2.85
C PRO A 41 -1.46 -2.56 -1.99
N TYR A 42 -0.84 -1.39 -1.90
CA TYR A 42 -1.33 -0.24 -1.15
C TYR A 42 -1.12 1.02 -1.98
N GLY A 43 -2.18 1.81 -2.10
CA GLY A 43 -2.17 3.10 -2.76
C GLY A 43 -3.27 3.98 -2.16
N LEU A 44 -2.91 5.20 -1.81
CA LEU A 44 -3.82 6.24 -1.33
C LEU A 44 -3.31 7.57 -1.86
N ALA A 45 -4.19 8.35 -2.46
CA ALA A 45 -3.85 9.70 -2.86
C ALA A 45 -5.03 10.64 -2.56
N THR A 46 -4.83 11.52 -1.61
CA THR A 46 -5.77 12.60 -1.28
C THR A 46 -5.03 13.93 -1.21
N ASP A 47 -5.63 14.97 -1.77
CA ASP A 47 -5.09 16.31 -1.74
C ASP A 47 -6.26 17.31 -1.58
N TYR A 48 -6.31 17.92 -0.43
CA TYR A 48 -7.35 18.92 -0.10
C TYR A 48 -6.87 20.35 -0.33
N GLY A 49 -5.56 20.52 -0.63
CA GLY A 49 -4.91 21.82 -0.72
C GLY A 49 -4.67 22.47 0.65
N ASP A 50 -3.85 23.52 0.64
CA ASP A 50 -3.32 24.14 1.87
C ASP A 50 -4.30 25.13 2.55
N ASN A 51 -5.42 25.46 1.89
CA ASN A 51 -6.34 26.51 2.31
C ASN A 51 -7.73 26.01 2.70
N TRP A 52 -7.92 24.73 2.99
CA TRP A 52 -9.19 24.21 3.43
C TRP A 52 -9.33 24.25 4.97
N SER A 53 -10.55 24.33 5.46
CA SER A 53 -10.85 24.53 6.89
C SER A 53 -10.42 23.41 7.82
N GLY A 54 -10.15 22.21 7.30
CA GLY A 54 -9.66 21.04 8.07
C GLY A 54 -8.18 20.78 7.89
N LYS A 55 -7.38 21.73 7.43
CA LYS A 55 -5.94 21.58 7.15
C LYS A 55 -5.09 21.17 8.37
N ASP A 56 -5.59 21.41 9.57
CA ASP A 56 -5.01 20.98 10.84
C ASP A 56 -5.08 19.45 11.06
N HIS A 57 -5.93 18.77 10.31
CA HIS A 57 -6.02 17.30 10.30
C HIS A 57 -5.25 16.66 9.14
N GLY A 58 -5.01 17.39 8.06
CA GLY A 58 -4.24 16.96 6.91
C GLY A 58 -4.57 17.77 5.67
N THR A 59 -3.58 18.10 4.88
CA THR A 59 -3.72 18.77 3.58
C THR A 59 -3.52 17.78 2.43
N LYS A 60 -2.61 16.84 2.62
CA LYS A 60 -2.21 15.85 1.61
C LYS A 60 -1.88 14.53 2.28
N ALA A 61 -2.26 13.43 1.66
CA ALA A 61 -1.82 12.10 2.03
C ALA A 61 -1.68 11.27 0.75
N GLU A 62 -0.46 10.97 0.38
CA GLU A 62 -0.13 10.14 -0.77
C GLU A 62 0.79 9.02 -0.30
N ILE A 63 0.46 7.79 -0.65
CA ILE A 63 1.32 6.63 -0.44
C ILE A 63 1.16 5.69 -1.61
N THR A 64 2.27 5.27 -2.17
CA THR A 64 2.32 4.27 -3.24
C THR A 64 3.32 3.20 -2.86
N VAL A 65 2.87 1.94 -2.84
CA VAL A 65 3.74 0.79 -2.59
C VAL A 65 3.79 -0.08 -3.83
N ILE A 66 4.94 -0.15 -4.47
CA ILE A 66 5.17 -1.05 -5.60
C ILE A 66 5.83 -2.32 -5.06
N ASN A 67 5.26 -3.46 -5.40
CA ASN A 67 5.75 -4.77 -4.97
C ASN A 67 6.19 -5.59 -6.18
N PHE A 68 7.45 -6.02 -6.16
CA PHE A 68 8.01 -7.01 -7.07
C PHE A 68 8.05 -8.35 -6.34
N ASN A 69 7.40 -9.36 -6.91
CA ASN A 69 7.30 -10.68 -6.30
C ASN A 69 7.82 -11.76 -7.24
N PRO A 70 9.15 -12.01 -7.29
CA PRO A 70 9.68 -13.23 -7.87
C PRO A 70 9.21 -14.42 -7.03
N ASN A 71 8.75 -15.48 -7.71
CA ASN A 71 8.14 -16.63 -7.05
C ASN A 71 8.42 -17.92 -7.79
N VAL A 72 8.24 -19.02 -7.06
CA VAL A 72 8.34 -20.39 -7.57
C VAL A 72 7.11 -21.16 -7.11
N ALA A 73 6.58 -21.99 -7.99
CA ALA A 73 5.55 -22.96 -7.68
C ALA A 73 6.04 -24.35 -8.05
N TRP A 74 5.77 -25.31 -7.17
CA TRP A 74 6.17 -26.70 -7.31
C TRP A 74 4.99 -27.64 -7.08
N LYS A 75 4.71 -28.48 -8.07
CA LYS A 75 3.76 -29.58 -7.98
C LYS A 75 4.46 -30.73 -7.25
N ALA A 76 4.27 -30.78 -5.92
CA ALA A 76 4.90 -31.77 -5.05
C ALA A 76 4.34 -33.19 -5.27
N THR A 77 3.02 -33.28 -5.54
CA THR A 77 2.31 -34.48 -5.95
C THR A 77 1.24 -34.12 -6.99
N ASP A 78 0.52 -35.10 -7.50
CA ASP A 78 -0.60 -34.83 -8.43
C ASP A 78 -1.74 -34.03 -7.78
N THR A 79 -1.83 -34.06 -6.46
CA THR A 79 -2.89 -33.36 -5.70
C THR A 79 -2.40 -32.19 -4.86
N LEU A 80 -1.08 -31.99 -4.71
CA LEU A 80 -0.50 -30.96 -3.84
C LEU A 80 0.49 -30.10 -4.60
N SER A 81 0.26 -28.80 -4.57
CA SER A 81 1.19 -27.78 -5.07
C SER A 81 1.61 -26.84 -3.94
N LEU A 82 2.87 -26.47 -3.92
CA LEU A 82 3.46 -25.52 -2.98
C LEU A 82 4.00 -24.31 -3.75
N GLY A 83 3.96 -23.15 -3.12
CA GLY A 83 4.48 -21.93 -3.70
C GLY A 83 5.23 -21.11 -2.66
N ALA A 84 6.27 -20.39 -3.11
CA ALA A 84 7.00 -19.43 -2.31
C ALA A 84 7.43 -18.25 -3.17
N GLY A 85 7.49 -17.06 -2.58
CA GLY A 85 7.93 -15.86 -3.26
C GLY A 85 8.53 -14.85 -2.29
N LEU A 86 9.32 -13.93 -2.85
CA LEU A 86 9.83 -12.76 -2.15
C LEU A 86 8.95 -11.56 -2.47
N ALA A 87 8.61 -10.78 -1.46
CA ALA A 87 7.92 -9.50 -1.62
C ALA A 87 8.96 -8.38 -1.47
N LEU A 88 9.44 -7.85 -2.59
CA LEU A 88 10.37 -6.72 -2.62
C LEU A 88 9.53 -5.46 -2.81
N GLN A 89 9.47 -4.61 -1.79
CA GLN A 89 8.57 -3.45 -1.78
C GLN A 89 9.35 -2.15 -1.77
N TYR A 90 8.97 -1.26 -2.68
CA TYR A 90 9.36 0.14 -2.68
C TYR A 90 8.15 0.98 -2.28
N VAL A 91 8.35 1.89 -1.33
CA VAL A 91 7.33 2.85 -0.91
C VAL A 91 7.78 4.26 -1.23
N ASP A 92 6.84 5.06 -1.70
CA ASP A 92 6.90 6.51 -1.79
C ASP A 92 5.73 7.09 -1.01
N ALA A 93 6.01 8.00 -0.09
CA ALA A 93 5.01 8.57 0.81
C ALA A 93 5.19 10.08 0.96
N THR A 94 4.07 10.80 0.87
CA THR A 94 3.99 12.24 1.13
C THR A 94 2.82 12.53 2.05
N PHE A 95 3.05 13.23 3.15
CA PHE A 95 2.02 13.65 4.09
C PHE A 95 2.14 15.14 4.37
N GLY A 96 1.04 15.87 4.21
CA GLY A 96 0.95 17.30 4.47
C GLY A 96 -0.03 17.61 5.58
N VAL A 97 0.31 18.56 6.44
CA VAL A 97 -0.56 19.12 7.48
C VAL A 97 -0.31 20.60 7.64
N GLY A 98 -1.36 21.37 7.85
CA GLY A 98 -1.28 22.80 8.10
C GLY A 98 -1.78 23.16 9.49
N ALA A 99 -1.27 24.25 10.06
CA ALA A 99 -1.83 24.86 11.26
C ALA A 99 -2.03 26.36 11.02
N ASN A 100 -3.21 26.85 11.36
CA ASN A 100 -3.52 28.28 11.28
C ASN A 100 -4.13 28.75 12.59
N THR A 101 -3.32 29.47 13.35
CA THR A 101 -3.73 30.10 14.61
C THR A 101 -3.49 31.60 14.54
N PRO A 102 -4.04 32.41 15.48
CA PRO A 102 -3.74 33.83 15.52
C PRO A 102 -2.25 34.18 15.66
N ILE A 103 -1.43 33.22 16.10
CA ILE A 103 -0.01 33.42 16.39
C ILE A 103 0.90 32.77 15.35
N VAL A 104 0.42 31.79 14.56
CA VAL A 104 1.22 31.00 13.64
C VAL A 104 0.38 30.51 12.46
N ASN A 105 0.92 30.63 11.27
CA ASN A 105 0.41 29.95 10.07
C ASN A 105 1.54 29.07 9.51
N ILE A 106 1.41 27.76 9.64
CA ILE A 106 2.41 26.78 9.27
C ILE A 106 1.83 25.77 8.28
N HIS A 107 2.63 25.40 7.31
CA HIS A 107 2.45 24.22 6.49
C HIS A 107 3.66 23.29 6.71
N SER A 108 3.39 22.01 6.92
CA SER A 108 4.41 20.97 7.08
C SER A 108 4.15 19.88 6.08
N GLU A 109 5.17 19.49 5.33
CA GLU A 109 5.13 18.37 4.40
C GLU A 109 6.27 17.40 4.70
N TYR A 110 5.93 16.14 4.88
CA TYR A 110 6.86 15.03 5.03
C TYR A 110 6.90 14.23 3.74
N THR A 111 8.09 14.04 3.18
CA THR A 111 8.31 13.20 2.00
C THR A 111 9.38 12.17 2.30
N ALA A 112 9.12 10.90 1.97
CA ALA A 112 10.08 9.85 2.21
C ALA A 112 9.88 8.67 1.26
N THR A 113 10.97 7.95 1.02
CA THR A 113 10.99 6.69 0.31
C THR A 113 11.66 5.62 1.15
N ASP A 114 11.31 4.35 0.91
CA ASP A 114 11.97 3.22 1.57
C ASP A 114 11.88 1.98 0.69
N PHE A 115 12.79 1.04 0.95
CA PHE A 115 12.79 -0.27 0.33
C PHE A 115 12.87 -1.34 1.41
N THR A 116 11.90 -2.26 1.41
CA THR A 116 11.87 -3.37 2.35
C THR A 116 11.54 -4.68 1.64
N TRP A 117 11.67 -5.77 2.36
CA TRP A 117 11.34 -7.08 1.84
C TRP A 117 10.52 -7.90 2.82
N GLY A 118 9.79 -8.82 2.27
CA GLY A 118 9.04 -9.84 2.98
C GLY A 118 9.01 -11.12 2.16
N PHE A 119 8.19 -12.08 2.57
CA PHE A 119 7.98 -13.31 1.83
C PHE A 119 6.51 -13.72 1.83
N ASN A 120 6.17 -14.58 0.91
CA ASN A 120 4.89 -15.27 0.88
C ASN A 120 5.10 -16.75 0.60
N VAL A 121 4.24 -17.55 1.19
CA VAL A 121 4.17 -19.00 0.96
C VAL A 121 2.72 -19.40 0.77
N GLY A 122 2.52 -20.46 0.03
CA GLY A 122 1.18 -20.99 -0.21
C GLY A 122 1.19 -22.47 -0.53
N LEU A 123 0.04 -23.07 -0.31
CA LEU A 123 -0.22 -24.44 -0.77
C LEU A 123 -1.59 -24.48 -1.44
N MET A 124 -1.73 -25.37 -2.40
CA MET A 124 -3.00 -25.76 -2.99
C MET A 124 -3.10 -27.27 -2.96
N TRP A 125 -4.18 -27.77 -2.37
CA TRP A 125 -4.46 -29.19 -2.29
C TRP A 125 -5.77 -29.50 -3.00
N GLN A 126 -5.71 -30.39 -3.97
CA GLN A 126 -6.84 -30.83 -4.80
C GLN A 126 -6.99 -32.34 -4.67
N PRO A 127 -7.67 -32.82 -3.59
CA PRO A 127 -7.81 -34.26 -3.33
C PRO A 127 -8.61 -34.99 -4.41
N VAL A 128 -9.54 -34.29 -5.07
CA VAL A 128 -10.35 -34.76 -6.19
C VAL A 128 -10.51 -33.64 -7.21
N GLU A 129 -10.88 -33.94 -8.43
CA GLU A 129 -10.91 -32.98 -9.56
C GLU A 129 -11.78 -31.75 -9.30
N ASN A 130 -12.88 -31.94 -8.57
CA ASN A 130 -13.88 -30.89 -8.32
C ASN A 130 -13.76 -30.21 -6.96
N LEU A 131 -12.72 -30.50 -6.15
CA LEU A 131 -12.54 -29.91 -4.82
C LEU A 131 -11.12 -29.42 -4.61
N ARG A 132 -10.97 -28.13 -4.28
CA ARG A 132 -9.67 -27.47 -4.08
C ARG A 132 -9.66 -26.74 -2.74
N PHE A 133 -8.55 -26.83 -2.05
CA PHE A 133 -8.24 -26.06 -0.84
C PHE A 133 -6.98 -25.26 -1.06
N GLY A 134 -6.99 -24.02 -0.62
CA GLY A 134 -5.84 -23.12 -0.65
C GLY A 134 -5.52 -22.61 0.75
N LEU A 135 -4.24 -22.49 1.04
CA LEU A 135 -3.74 -21.78 2.21
C LEU A 135 -2.60 -20.89 1.77
N SER A 136 -2.64 -19.63 2.14
CA SER A 136 -1.58 -18.69 1.85
C SER A 136 -1.23 -17.85 3.07
N TYR A 137 0.04 -17.49 3.17
CA TYR A 137 0.57 -16.62 4.20
C TYR A 137 1.51 -15.60 3.57
N ARG A 138 1.40 -14.35 4.00
CA ARG A 138 2.33 -13.28 3.69
C ARG A 138 2.88 -12.69 4.97
N SER A 139 4.19 -12.51 5.01
CA SER A 139 4.86 -11.90 6.15
C SER A 139 4.50 -10.42 6.30
N GLU A 140 4.63 -9.91 7.51
CA GLU A 140 4.70 -8.47 7.75
C GLU A 140 5.83 -7.85 6.91
N THR A 141 5.59 -6.62 6.44
CA THR A 141 6.62 -5.76 5.82
C THR A 141 6.67 -4.45 6.60
N LYS A 142 7.87 -4.05 7.05
CA LYS A 142 8.08 -2.80 7.79
C LYS A 142 8.85 -1.83 6.94
N HIS A 143 8.23 -0.71 6.64
CA HIS A 143 8.85 0.42 5.99
C HIS A 143 9.28 1.43 7.04
N ALA A 144 10.58 1.50 7.29
CA ALA A 144 11.19 2.51 8.16
C ALA A 144 11.67 3.67 7.30
N THR A 145 10.71 4.49 6.86
CA THR A 145 10.99 5.59 5.96
C THR A 145 11.81 6.66 6.69
N ASN A 146 12.91 7.08 6.05
CA ASN A 146 13.67 8.26 6.44
C ASN A 146 13.50 9.28 5.34
N GLY A 147 13.12 10.49 5.70
CA GLY A 147 12.80 11.52 4.75
C GLY A 147 12.89 12.92 5.32
N ASP A 148 12.44 13.87 4.52
CA ASP A 148 12.52 15.28 4.83
C ASP A 148 11.15 15.79 5.32
N LEU A 149 11.16 16.41 6.49
CA LEU A 149 10.05 17.22 6.99
C LEU A 149 10.34 18.67 6.68
N THR A 150 9.67 19.20 5.69
CA THR A 150 9.76 20.63 5.33
C THR A 150 8.66 21.39 6.06
N ILE A 151 9.06 22.39 6.82
CA ILE A 151 8.15 23.31 7.49
C ILE A 151 8.28 24.67 6.80
N SER A 152 7.16 25.27 6.44
CA SER A 152 7.08 26.61 5.91
C SER A 152 5.98 27.40 6.61
N GLY A 153 6.17 28.68 6.80
CA GLY A 153 5.15 29.51 7.41
C GLY A 153 5.65 30.82 7.99
N THR A 154 4.72 31.49 8.66
CA THR A 154 4.98 32.78 9.29
C THR A 154 4.45 32.81 10.71
N ASN A 155 5.06 33.66 11.56
CA ASN A 155 4.43 34.01 12.83
C ASN A 155 3.15 34.84 12.57
N GLY A 156 2.30 34.97 13.57
CA GLY A 156 0.98 35.61 13.47
C GLY A 156 0.98 37.09 13.02
N ASN A 157 2.15 37.71 13.02
CA ASN A 157 2.33 39.06 12.49
C ASN A 157 2.82 39.06 11.03
N GLY A 158 3.03 37.90 10.43
CA GLY A 158 3.51 37.75 9.05
C GLY A 158 4.96 38.22 8.83
N GLN A 159 5.69 38.55 9.90
CA GLN A 159 6.99 39.22 9.82
C GLN A 159 8.20 38.31 9.92
N ASN A 160 8.05 37.10 10.49
CA ASN A 160 9.14 36.14 10.62
C ASN A 160 8.80 34.83 9.93
N SER A 161 9.62 34.44 8.97
CA SER A 161 9.60 33.11 8.39
C SER A 161 10.06 32.07 9.43
N ILE A 162 9.41 30.92 9.44
CA ILE A 162 9.77 29.73 10.23
C ILE A 162 10.10 28.57 9.33
N ASP A 163 10.70 28.86 8.17
CA ASP A 163 11.04 27.85 7.19
C ASP A 163 12.21 26.99 7.66
N GLY A 164 12.13 25.70 7.39
CA GLY A 164 13.19 24.76 7.71
C GLY A 164 12.91 23.37 7.15
N THR A 165 13.98 22.65 6.89
CA THR A 165 13.92 21.23 6.53
C THR A 165 14.64 20.42 7.57
N TYR A 166 13.99 19.37 8.06
CA TYR A 166 14.45 18.52 9.14
C TYR A 166 14.37 17.06 8.72
N ASN A 167 15.35 16.27 9.13
CA ASN A 167 15.26 14.82 8.95
C ASN A 167 14.17 14.27 9.89
N ALA A 168 13.29 13.47 9.35
CA ALA A 168 12.24 12.80 10.10
C ALA A 168 12.15 11.34 9.68
N SER A 169 11.67 10.49 10.57
CA SER A 169 11.43 9.09 10.26
C SER A 169 10.05 8.65 10.72
N VAL A 170 9.40 7.86 9.88
CA VAL A 170 8.09 7.26 10.15
C VAL A 170 8.18 5.78 9.83
N THR A 171 7.66 4.93 10.72
CA THR A 171 7.55 3.51 10.43
C THR A 171 6.12 3.15 10.08
N VAL A 172 5.93 2.58 8.90
CA VAL A 172 4.64 2.07 8.42
C VAL A 172 4.75 0.56 8.25
N SER A 173 3.84 -0.19 8.85
CA SER A 173 3.83 -1.65 8.76
C SER A 173 2.64 -2.14 7.94
N GLY A 174 2.94 -2.90 6.88
CA GLY A 174 1.97 -3.76 6.22
C GLY A 174 1.83 -5.06 7.02
N PRO A 175 0.67 -5.34 7.63
CA PRO A 175 0.53 -6.48 8.54
C PRO A 175 0.71 -7.82 7.82
N ALA A 176 1.18 -8.83 8.56
CA ALA A 176 1.11 -10.21 8.10
C ALA A 176 -0.36 -10.65 7.99
N TRP A 177 -0.64 -11.51 7.02
CA TRP A 177 -1.97 -12.09 6.88
C TRP A 177 -1.88 -13.54 6.40
N ALA A 178 -2.90 -14.31 6.76
CA ALA A 178 -3.11 -15.65 6.26
C ALA A 178 -4.53 -15.76 5.70
N MET A 179 -4.69 -16.54 4.65
CA MET A 179 -5.97 -16.78 4.01
C MET A 179 -6.12 -18.27 3.74
N ALA A 180 -7.28 -18.81 4.09
CA ALA A 180 -7.71 -20.15 3.71
C ALA A 180 -8.87 -20.02 2.73
N THR A 181 -8.87 -20.84 1.68
CA THR A 181 -9.90 -20.88 0.65
C THR A 181 -10.31 -22.30 0.37
N ALA A 182 -11.57 -22.49 -0.01
CA ALA A 182 -12.08 -23.74 -0.55
C ALA A 182 -12.89 -23.44 -1.80
N ALA A 183 -12.75 -24.28 -2.81
CA ALA A 183 -13.57 -24.20 -4.03
C ALA A 183 -14.09 -25.60 -4.35
N TRP A 184 -15.40 -25.71 -4.52
CA TRP A 184 -16.09 -26.96 -4.82
C TRP A 184 -17.03 -26.80 -6.01
N ASP A 185 -16.72 -27.48 -7.09
CA ASP A 185 -17.57 -27.59 -8.25
C ASP A 185 -18.58 -28.72 -8.00
N VAL A 186 -19.75 -28.37 -7.47
CA VAL A 186 -20.80 -29.33 -7.07
C VAL A 186 -21.35 -30.09 -8.27
N ASN A 187 -21.56 -29.37 -9.38
CA ASN A 187 -21.95 -29.89 -10.69
C ASN A 187 -21.65 -28.84 -11.77
N ASP A 188 -22.03 -29.13 -13.03
CA ASP A 188 -21.76 -28.26 -14.19
C ASP A 188 -22.42 -26.87 -14.11
N TYR A 189 -23.32 -26.63 -13.16
CA TYR A 189 -24.08 -25.39 -13.01
C TYR A 189 -23.82 -24.65 -11.70
N LEU A 190 -23.18 -25.29 -10.72
CA LEU A 190 -23.00 -24.74 -9.38
C LEU A 190 -21.57 -24.95 -8.87
N SER A 191 -20.90 -23.86 -8.61
CA SER A 191 -19.60 -23.80 -7.91
C SER A 191 -19.75 -22.99 -6.61
N LEU A 192 -19.12 -23.45 -5.55
CA LEU A 192 -19.04 -22.79 -4.25
C LEU A 192 -17.59 -22.35 -3.99
N TYR A 193 -17.41 -21.14 -3.43
CA TYR A 193 -16.12 -20.55 -3.11
C TYR A 193 -16.08 -20.01 -1.69
#